data_d90991e4b5608589e03f98f09f24c315
#
_entry.id   d90991e4b5608589e03f98f09f24c315
#
_cell.length_a   1.000
_cell.length_b   1.000
_cell.length_c   1.000
_cell.angle_alpha   90.00
_cell.angle_beta   90.00
_cell.angle_gamma   90.00
#
_symmetry.space_group_name_H-M   'P 1'
#
loop_
_entity.id
_entity.type
_entity.pdbx_description
1 polymer ?
#
loop_
_entity_poly.entity_id
_entity_poly.type
_entity_poly.pdbx_seq_one_letter_code
_entity_poly.pdbx_strand_id
1 'polypeptide(L)'
;MGCCNSKNGDSSATRLARWRSTGIVALRDSKLKTFPNEVLDLDKSVRTLDLTHNRLVEIPTEINKLINMQRLILAENLIERLPVNLGKLQSLKVMTMDGNRLTTLPDELGQLVRLEQLSISGNLLTSLPETLGSLRNLVLLNVSNNKLKSLPESVGSCFSLEELQANENEIDEIPASVCNLIHLKSLCLNSNNVQKIPTNLLKECRSLQNISLHSNPILMEQFQQMEGFQDFEARRKKKFDKQIDSNVMISSKGLDEGVDL
;
A
#
# COMPACT_ATOMS: atom_id res chain seq x y z
N MET A 1 -40.10 7.38 38.16
CA MET A 1 -38.63 7.56 38.19
C MET A 1 -38.12 7.29 36.81
N GLY A 2 -37.72 8.34 36.12
CA GLY A 2 -37.39 8.27 34.72
C GLY A 2 -35.99 7.72 34.46
N CYS A 3 -35.87 6.70 33.64
CA CYS A 3 -34.60 6.30 33.04
C CYS A 3 -34.37 7.19 31.84
N CYS A 4 -33.42 8.13 31.96
CA CYS A 4 -32.92 8.93 30.87
C CYS A 4 -32.09 8.01 29.93
N ASN A 5 -32.73 7.55 28.88
CA ASN A 5 -32.06 6.92 27.75
C ASN A 5 -31.56 8.03 26.82
N SER A 6 -30.43 8.65 27.14
CA SER A 6 -29.75 9.61 26.25
C SER A 6 -29.03 8.88 25.14
N LYS A 7 -29.75 8.39 24.15
CA LYS A 7 -29.21 8.14 22.83
C LYS A 7 -29.07 9.51 22.13
N ASN A 8 -28.06 10.28 22.44
CA ASN A 8 -27.64 11.41 21.63
C ASN A 8 -27.03 10.88 20.33
N GLY A 9 -27.89 10.46 19.41
CA GLY A 9 -27.51 10.32 18.01
C GLY A 9 -27.35 11.75 17.45
N ASP A 10 -26.13 12.17 17.12
CA ASP A 10 -25.91 13.38 16.31
C ASP A 10 -26.95 13.40 15.18
N SER A 11 -27.70 14.48 15.03
CA SER A 11 -28.65 14.58 13.91
C SER A 11 -27.86 14.51 12.60
N SER A 12 -28.45 13.96 11.55
CA SER A 12 -27.79 13.89 10.22
C SER A 12 -27.24 15.27 9.79
N ALA A 13 -27.99 16.34 10.08
CA ALA A 13 -27.57 17.72 9.78
C ALA A 13 -26.31 18.13 10.57
N THR A 14 -26.23 17.82 11.86
CA THR A 14 -25.06 18.14 12.71
C THR A 14 -23.82 17.36 12.24
N ARG A 15 -24.00 16.09 11.87
CA ARG A 15 -22.93 15.24 11.34
C ARG A 15 -22.39 15.78 10.01
N LEU A 16 -23.26 16.14 9.07
CA LEU A 16 -22.88 16.74 7.79
C LEU A 16 -22.16 18.09 7.96
N ALA A 17 -22.65 18.95 8.88
CA ALA A 17 -21.98 20.23 9.18
C ALA A 17 -20.57 20.02 9.71
N ARG A 18 -20.36 19.05 10.61
CA ARG A 18 -19.04 18.68 11.13
C ARG A 18 -18.14 18.16 10.01
N TRP A 19 -18.62 17.27 9.14
CA TRP A 19 -17.84 16.74 8.03
C TRP A 19 -17.42 17.84 7.03
N ARG A 20 -18.32 18.80 6.75
CA ARG A 20 -17.99 19.96 5.90
C ARG A 20 -16.93 20.84 6.50
N SER A 21 -16.97 21.09 7.81
CA SER A 21 -16.01 21.97 8.49
C SER A 21 -14.62 21.34 8.65
N THR A 22 -14.56 20.02 8.95
CA THR A 22 -13.30 19.31 9.19
C THR A 22 -12.69 18.72 7.92
N GLY A 23 -13.52 18.42 6.92
CA GLY A 23 -13.12 17.64 5.76
C GLY A 23 -12.85 16.16 6.06
N ILE A 24 -13.23 15.67 7.24
CA ILE A 24 -12.98 14.31 7.69
C ILE A 24 -14.31 13.57 7.86
N VAL A 25 -14.46 12.49 7.12
CA VAL A 25 -15.56 11.53 7.23
C VAL A 25 -15.00 10.22 7.77
N ALA A 26 -15.35 9.86 8.99
CA ALA A 26 -14.95 8.60 9.60
C ALA A 26 -16.20 7.82 10.02
N LEU A 27 -16.45 6.71 9.33
CA LEU A 27 -17.59 5.81 9.54
C LEU A 27 -17.07 4.36 9.69
N ARG A 28 -16.05 4.19 10.53
CA ARG A 28 -15.51 2.87 10.88
C ARG A 28 -16.55 2.04 11.62
N ASP A 29 -16.49 0.72 11.47
CA ASP A 29 -17.31 -0.25 12.23
C ASP A 29 -18.83 0.03 12.18
N SER A 30 -19.30 0.71 11.13
CA SER A 30 -20.68 1.20 11.03
C SER A 30 -21.63 0.20 10.38
N LYS A 31 -21.15 -1.00 10.06
CA LYS A 31 -21.92 -2.09 9.42
C LYS A 31 -22.56 -1.68 8.09
N LEU A 32 -21.99 -0.71 7.40
CA LEU A 32 -22.49 -0.20 6.12
C LEU A 32 -22.41 -1.31 5.05
N LYS A 33 -23.53 -1.55 4.39
CA LYS A 33 -23.60 -2.47 3.25
C LYS A 33 -23.44 -1.77 1.90
N THR A 34 -23.79 -0.49 1.86
CA THR A 34 -23.72 0.37 0.68
C THR A 34 -22.95 1.64 1.02
N PHE A 35 -22.35 2.26 0.01
CA PHE A 35 -21.66 3.53 0.18
C PHE A 35 -22.64 4.62 0.64
N PRO A 36 -22.31 5.42 1.66
CA PRO A 36 -23.20 6.44 2.19
C PRO A 36 -23.31 7.63 1.22
N ASN A 37 -24.42 7.74 0.49
CA ASN A 37 -24.60 8.77 -0.54
C ASN A 37 -24.48 10.21 0.02
N GLU A 38 -24.85 10.43 1.28
CA GLU A 38 -24.68 11.73 1.96
C GLU A 38 -23.22 12.24 1.95
N VAL A 39 -22.25 11.36 1.82
CA VAL A 39 -20.83 11.73 1.69
C VAL A 39 -20.55 12.37 0.33
N LEU A 40 -21.24 11.90 -0.72
CA LEU A 40 -21.07 12.44 -2.08
C LEU A 40 -21.62 13.87 -2.20
N ASP A 41 -22.57 14.26 -1.31
CA ASP A 41 -23.13 15.62 -1.25
C ASP A 41 -22.19 16.63 -0.57
N LEU A 42 -21.07 16.14 0.00
CA LEU A 42 -20.04 16.98 0.60
C LEU A 42 -19.05 17.52 -0.42
N ASP A 43 -19.05 16.95 -1.63
CA ASP A 43 -18.32 17.43 -2.79
C ASP A 43 -16.82 17.71 -2.49
N LYS A 44 -16.39 18.95 -2.68
CA LYS A 44 -15.01 19.42 -2.49
C LYS A 44 -14.57 19.53 -1.02
N SER A 45 -15.49 19.35 -0.08
CA SER A 45 -15.17 19.50 1.36
C SER A 45 -14.37 18.33 1.90
N VAL A 46 -14.55 17.12 1.34
CA VAL A 46 -13.93 15.89 1.87
C VAL A 46 -12.45 15.82 1.50
N ARG A 47 -11.61 15.68 2.52
CA ARG A 47 -10.16 15.43 2.41
C ARG A 47 -9.78 14.02 2.85
N THR A 48 -10.47 13.50 3.87
CA THR A 48 -10.26 12.16 4.39
C THR A 48 -11.58 11.42 4.45
N LEU A 49 -11.64 10.25 3.84
CA LEU A 49 -12.76 9.33 3.90
C LEU A 49 -12.25 8.00 4.47
N ASP A 50 -12.79 7.61 5.62
CA ASP A 50 -12.45 6.37 6.29
C ASP A 50 -13.73 5.56 6.56
N LEU A 51 -13.86 4.46 5.83
CA LEU A 51 -14.95 3.50 5.92
C LEU A 51 -14.44 2.10 6.31
N THR A 52 -13.36 2.04 7.07
CA THR A 52 -12.75 0.78 7.54
C THR A 52 -13.77 -0.09 8.30
N HIS A 53 -13.61 -1.42 8.20
CA HIS A 53 -14.44 -2.42 8.91
C HIS A 53 -15.94 -2.25 8.64
N ASN A 54 -16.32 -2.26 7.36
CA ASN A 54 -17.72 -2.25 6.94
C ASN A 54 -18.03 -3.49 6.07
N ARG A 55 -19.13 -3.44 5.32
CA ARG A 55 -19.57 -4.52 4.44
C ARG A 55 -19.84 -4.01 3.02
N LEU A 56 -19.07 -3.02 2.60
CA LEU A 56 -19.22 -2.41 1.27
C LEU A 56 -18.76 -3.42 0.21
N VAL A 57 -19.59 -3.60 -0.81
CA VAL A 57 -19.30 -4.48 -1.96
C VAL A 57 -18.75 -3.68 -3.14
N GLU A 58 -19.14 -2.42 -3.24
CA GLU A 58 -18.78 -1.54 -4.36
C GLU A 58 -18.53 -0.11 -3.91
N ILE A 59 -17.81 0.62 -4.75
CA ILE A 59 -17.59 2.07 -4.64
C ILE A 59 -18.36 2.72 -5.81
N PRO A 60 -19.22 3.73 -5.55
CA PRO A 60 -19.98 4.38 -6.63
C PRO A 60 -19.08 5.15 -7.58
N THR A 61 -19.48 5.21 -8.84
CA THR A 61 -18.75 5.99 -9.86
C THR A 61 -18.66 7.48 -9.53
N GLU A 62 -19.63 7.98 -8.77
CA GLU A 62 -19.74 9.37 -8.29
C GLU A 62 -18.66 9.73 -7.25
N ILE A 63 -17.85 8.78 -6.79
CA ILE A 63 -16.69 9.04 -5.91
C ILE A 63 -15.79 10.16 -6.47
N ASN A 64 -15.76 10.32 -7.80
CA ASN A 64 -15.02 11.36 -8.50
C ASN A 64 -15.46 12.81 -8.19
N LYS A 65 -16.62 13.01 -7.53
CA LYS A 65 -17.03 14.33 -7.04
C LYS A 65 -16.13 14.83 -5.91
N LEU A 66 -15.52 13.91 -5.15
CA LEU A 66 -14.69 14.22 -3.99
C LEU A 66 -13.25 14.62 -4.40
N ILE A 67 -13.12 15.58 -5.32
CA ILE A 67 -11.86 15.95 -6.02
C ILE A 67 -10.73 16.41 -5.09
N ASN A 68 -11.04 16.91 -3.89
CA ASN A 68 -10.06 17.37 -2.91
C ASN A 68 -9.62 16.25 -1.94
N MET A 69 -10.12 15.03 -2.14
CA MET A 69 -9.79 13.90 -1.27
C MET A 69 -8.30 13.58 -1.35
N GLN A 70 -7.67 13.51 -0.19
CA GLN A 70 -6.25 13.20 -0.01
C GLN A 70 -6.03 11.80 0.56
N ARG A 71 -6.98 11.30 1.34
CA ARG A 71 -6.89 9.99 1.99
C ARG A 71 -8.19 9.22 1.81
N LEU A 72 -8.08 8.03 1.21
CA LEU A 72 -9.19 7.09 1.03
C LEU A 72 -8.83 5.79 1.73
N ILE A 73 -9.55 5.45 2.79
CA ILE A 73 -9.29 4.28 3.63
C ILE A 73 -10.55 3.40 3.63
N LEU A 74 -10.46 2.25 2.98
CA LEU A 74 -11.56 1.31 2.76
C LEU A 74 -11.17 -0.12 3.19
N ALA A 75 -10.21 -0.23 4.11
CA ALA A 75 -9.73 -1.52 4.59
C ALA A 75 -10.86 -2.34 5.23
N GLU A 76 -10.72 -3.67 5.20
CA GLU A 76 -11.66 -4.63 5.82
C GLU A 76 -13.12 -4.39 5.37
N ASN A 77 -13.34 -4.55 4.07
CA ASN A 77 -14.64 -4.51 3.42
C ASN A 77 -14.82 -5.74 2.49
N LEU A 78 -15.79 -5.71 1.62
CA LEU A 78 -16.12 -6.79 0.68
C LEU A 78 -16.02 -6.31 -0.78
N ILE A 79 -15.19 -5.28 -1.05
CA ILE A 79 -15.11 -4.60 -2.34
C ILE A 79 -14.42 -5.53 -3.35
N GLU A 80 -15.11 -5.78 -4.47
CA GLU A 80 -14.64 -6.68 -5.52
C GLU A 80 -13.97 -5.94 -6.69
N ARG A 81 -14.34 -4.69 -6.93
CA ARG A 81 -13.85 -3.87 -8.06
C ARG A 81 -13.75 -2.40 -7.68
N LEU A 82 -12.82 -1.71 -8.33
CA LEU A 82 -12.67 -0.25 -8.24
C LEU A 82 -13.29 0.39 -9.49
N PRO A 83 -14.05 1.51 -9.34
CA PRO A 83 -14.56 2.23 -10.49
C PRO A 83 -13.43 2.97 -11.23
N VAL A 84 -13.46 3.01 -12.55
CA VAL A 84 -12.50 3.74 -13.39
C VAL A 84 -12.44 5.23 -13.04
N ASN A 85 -13.56 5.81 -12.57
CA ASN A 85 -13.65 7.20 -12.14
C ASN A 85 -12.76 7.53 -10.92
N LEU A 86 -12.22 6.51 -10.23
CA LEU A 86 -11.27 6.69 -9.12
C LEU A 86 -10.03 7.47 -9.57
N GLY A 87 -9.55 7.24 -10.80
CA GLY A 87 -8.41 7.96 -11.39
C GLY A 87 -8.58 9.48 -11.47
N LYS A 88 -9.81 10.00 -11.34
CA LYS A 88 -10.07 11.45 -11.33
C LYS A 88 -9.77 12.13 -10.00
N LEU A 89 -9.45 11.36 -8.94
CA LEU A 89 -9.11 11.88 -7.61
C LEU A 89 -7.67 12.39 -7.56
N GLN A 90 -7.35 13.40 -8.34
CA GLN A 90 -5.99 13.92 -8.58
C GLN A 90 -5.29 14.49 -7.34
N SER A 91 -6.01 14.67 -6.23
CA SER A 91 -5.45 15.14 -4.94
C SER A 91 -5.08 13.98 -4.02
N LEU A 92 -5.38 12.72 -4.41
CA LEU A 92 -5.21 11.55 -3.55
C LEU A 92 -3.73 11.26 -3.30
N LYS A 93 -3.37 11.12 -2.02
CA LYS A 93 -2.03 10.83 -1.54
C LYS A 93 -1.92 9.45 -0.87
N VAL A 94 -2.98 9.04 -0.20
CA VAL A 94 -3.00 7.77 0.54
C VAL A 94 -4.25 7.00 0.14
N MET A 95 -4.05 5.76 -0.29
CA MET A 95 -5.11 4.82 -0.61
C MET A 95 -4.85 3.50 0.10
N THR A 96 -5.82 3.06 0.93
CA THR A 96 -5.75 1.80 1.66
C THR A 96 -7.00 0.97 1.37
N MET A 97 -6.78 -0.21 0.80
CA MET A 97 -7.82 -1.15 0.36
C MET A 97 -7.58 -2.55 0.95
N ASP A 98 -6.84 -2.64 2.05
CA ASP A 98 -6.44 -3.91 2.65
C ASP A 98 -7.65 -4.75 3.07
N GLY A 99 -7.54 -6.09 2.99
CA GLY A 99 -8.60 -6.99 3.45
C GLY A 99 -9.91 -6.86 2.66
N ASN A 100 -9.83 -6.76 1.33
CA ASN A 100 -11.00 -6.72 0.44
C ASN A 100 -11.03 -7.97 -0.47
N ARG A 101 -11.80 -7.91 -1.56
CA ARG A 101 -11.97 -9.00 -2.52
C ARG A 101 -11.59 -8.58 -3.94
N LEU A 102 -10.67 -7.61 -4.07
CA LEU A 102 -10.26 -7.09 -5.37
C LEU A 102 -9.55 -8.17 -6.18
N THR A 103 -10.02 -8.40 -7.40
CA THR A 103 -9.42 -9.36 -8.35
C THR A 103 -8.54 -8.67 -9.39
N THR A 104 -8.82 -7.40 -9.66
CA THR A 104 -8.11 -6.56 -10.64
C THR A 104 -8.09 -5.10 -10.18
N LEU A 105 -7.16 -4.34 -10.72
CA LEU A 105 -7.09 -2.88 -10.58
C LEU A 105 -7.31 -2.23 -11.95
N PRO A 106 -8.05 -1.11 -12.03
CA PRO A 106 -8.24 -0.39 -13.29
C PRO A 106 -6.96 0.34 -13.71
N ASP A 107 -6.73 0.45 -15.02
CA ASP A 107 -5.58 1.19 -15.58
C ASP A 107 -5.59 2.66 -15.17
N GLU A 108 -6.76 3.22 -14.92
CA GLU A 108 -6.94 4.59 -14.46
C GLU A 108 -6.33 4.87 -13.10
N LEU A 109 -5.95 3.83 -12.34
CA LEU A 109 -5.18 3.99 -11.11
C LEU A 109 -3.87 4.76 -11.36
N GLY A 110 -3.22 4.53 -12.52
CA GLY A 110 -2.01 5.26 -12.93
C GLY A 110 -2.20 6.77 -13.10
N GLN A 111 -3.43 7.27 -13.14
CA GLN A 111 -3.72 8.71 -13.21
C GLN A 111 -3.58 9.41 -11.86
N LEU A 112 -3.46 8.67 -10.75
CA LEU A 112 -3.32 9.22 -9.39
C LEU A 112 -1.87 9.68 -9.13
N VAL A 113 -1.37 10.60 -9.94
CA VAL A 113 0.04 11.01 -9.98
C VAL A 113 0.59 11.61 -8.68
N ARG A 114 -0.29 11.99 -7.74
CA ARG A 114 0.10 12.48 -6.41
C ARG A 114 0.08 11.39 -5.33
N LEU A 115 -0.22 10.14 -5.71
CA LEU A 115 -0.29 9.04 -4.76
C LEU A 115 1.11 8.76 -4.18
N GLU A 116 1.20 8.82 -2.86
CA GLU A 116 2.41 8.59 -2.07
C GLU A 116 2.40 7.20 -1.41
N GLN A 117 1.21 6.72 -1.02
CA GLN A 117 1.05 5.43 -0.35
C GLN A 117 -0.12 4.64 -0.96
N LEU A 118 0.16 3.43 -1.38
CA LEU A 118 -0.83 2.48 -1.90
C LEU A 118 -0.70 1.16 -1.14
N SER A 119 -1.75 0.79 -0.39
CA SER A 119 -1.84 -0.50 0.29
C SER A 119 -3.08 -1.24 -0.17
N ILE A 120 -2.87 -2.47 -0.69
CA ILE A 120 -3.91 -3.35 -1.24
C ILE A 120 -3.64 -4.79 -0.76
N SER A 121 -3.12 -4.92 0.44
CA SER A 121 -2.80 -6.21 1.05
C SER A 121 -4.07 -7.03 1.32
N GLY A 122 -3.94 -8.36 1.35
CA GLY A 122 -5.07 -9.23 1.69
C GLY A 122 -6.23 -9.15 0.70
N ASN A 123 -5.93 -9.20 -0.59
CA ASN A 123 -6.91 -9.22 -1.68
C ASN A 123 -6.75 -10.47 -2.57
N LEU A 124 -7.34 -10.48 -3.74
CA LEU A 124 -7.34 -11.61 -4.68
C LEU A 124 -6.68 -11.25 -6.02
N LEU A 125 -5.78 -10.25 -6.02
CA LEU A 125 -5.14 -9.75 -7.24
C LEU A 125 -4.23 -10.81 -7.85
N THR A 126 -4.36 -11.03 -9.15
CA THR A 126 -3.49 -11.94 -9.93
C THR A 126 -2.41 -11.19 -10.72
N SER A 127 -2.60 -9.90 -10.94
CA SER A 127 -1.66 -9.00 -11.63
C SER A 127 -1.86 -7.55 -11.20
N LEU A 128 -0.87 -6.72 -11.48
CA LEU A 128 -0.94 -5.26 -11.34
C LEU A 128 -0.89 -4.63 -12.74
N PRO A 129 -1.59 -3.49 -12.96
CA PRO A 129 -1.60 -2.84 -14.26
C PRO A 129 -0.24 -2.17 -14.56
N GLU A 130 0.18 -2.17 -15.84
CA GLU A 130 1.40 -1.49 -16.28
C GLU A 130 1.36 0.04 -16.05
N THR A 131 0.16 0.61 -15.98
CA THR A 131 -0.02 2.03 -15.67
C THR A 131 0.44 2.42 -14.26
N LEU A 132 0.70 1.42 -13.38
CA LEU A 132 1.29 1.64 -12.04
C LEU A 132 2.59 2.46 -12.12
N GLY A 133 3.41 2.25 -13.17
CA GLY A 133 4.65 3.00 -13.39
C GLY A 133 4.49 4.51 -13.56
N SER A 134 3.26 5.00 -13.77
CA SER A 134 2.96 6.44 -13.82
C SER A 134 2.94 7.09 -12.43
N LEU A 135 2.91 6.31 -11.36
CA LEU A 135 2.86 6.78 -9.97
C LEU A 135 4.26 7.18 -9.46
N ARG A 136 4.83 8.20 -10.06
CA ARG A 136 6.22 8.62 -9.80
C ARG A 136 6.48 9.16 -8.38
N ASN A 137 5.42 9.55 -7.66
CA ASN A 137 5.50 10.02 -6.28
C ASN A 137 5.22 8.90 -5.26
N LEU A 138 4.99 7.67 -5.71
CA LEU A 138 4.70 6.55 -4.84
C LEU A 138 5.95 6.21 -3.99
N VAL A 139 5.80 6.28 -2.68
CA VAL A 139 6.84 6.00 -1.68
C VAL A 139 6.69 4.59 -1.11
N LEU A 140 5.44 4.18 -0.85
CA LEU A 140 5.11 2.88 -0.31
C LEU A 140 4.11 2.15 -1.20
N LEU A 141 4.46 0.94 -1.61
CA LEU A 141 3.58 -0.01 -2.28
C LEU A 141 3.49 -1.29 -1.44
N ASN A 142 2.29 -1.58 -0.91
CA ASN A 142 2.01 -2.85 -0.24
C ASN A 142 0.95 -3.63 -1.02
N VAL A 143 1.36 -4.77 -1.58
CA VAL A 143 0.52 -5.73 -2.30
C VAL A 143 0.63 -7.14 -1.70
N SER A 144 1.04 -7.23 -0.43
CA SER A 144 1.21 -8.50 0.28
C SER A 144 -0.10 -9.28 0.36
N ASN A 145 -0.02 -10.58 0.54
CA ASN A 145 -1.17 -11.47 0.70
C ASN A 145 -2.18 -11.32 -0.45
N ASN A 146 -1.71 -11.60 -1.66
CA ASN A 146 -2.47 -11.64 -2.90
C ASN A 146 -2.12 -12.93 -3.69
N LYS A 147 -2.44 -12.97 -4.98
CA LYS A 147 -2.14 -14.10 -5.90
C LYS A 147 -1.29 -13.63 -7.07
N LEU A 148 -0.40 -12.66 -6.85
CA LEU A 148 0.44 -12.10 -7.91
C LEU A 148 1.48 -13.12 -8.34
N LYS A 149 1.59 -13.36 -9.65
CA LYS A 149 2.62 -14.24 -10.24
C LYS A 149 3.89 -13.47 -10.61
N SER A 150 3.75 -12.18 -10.86
CA SER A 150 4.87 -11.29 -11.18
C SER A 150 4.53 -9.85 -10.78
N LEU A 151 5.55 -9.01 -10.70
CA LEU A 151 5.42 -7.56 -10.68
C LEU A 151 5.52 -7.04 -12.12
N PRO A 152 4.79 -5.97 -12.51
CA PRO A 152 4.90 -5.40 -13.85
C PRO A 152 6.29 -4.75 -14.06
N GLU A 153 6.82 -4.78 -15.27
CA GLU A 153 8.10 -4.10 -15.60
C GLU A 153 8.02 -2.60 -15.31
N SER A 154 6.87 -2.01 -15.43
CA SER A 154 6.66 -0.58 -15.15
C SER A 154 6.88 -0.19 -13.68
N VAL A 155 6.92 -1.15 -12.73
CA VAL A 155 7.22 -0.85 -11.31
C VAL A 155 8.54 -0.11 -11.16
N GLY A 156 9.53 -0.40 -12.02
CA GLY A 156 10.82 0.30 -12.07
C GLY A 156 10.73 1.79 -12.44
N SER A 157 9.56 2.27 -12.87
CA SER A 157 9.31 3.70 -13.14
C SER A 157 8.73 4.46 -11.95
N CYS A 158 8.43 3.79 -10.84
CA CYS A 158 8.02 4.42 -9.59
C CYS A 158 9.25 4.97 -8.85
N PHE A 159 9.92 5.97 -9.42
CA PHE A 159 11.25 6.41 -9.01
C PHE A 159 11.38 6.86 -7.55
N SER A 160 10.27 7.26 -6.91
CA SER A 160 10.26 7.67 -5.49
C SER A 160 10.04 6.50 -4.53
N LEU A 161 9.92 5.26 -5.04
CA LEU A 161 9.58 4.10 -4.21
C LEU A 161 10.70 3.79 -3.21
N GLU A 162 10.35 3.81 -1.93
CA GLU A 162 11.23 3.49 -0.82
C GLU A 162 10.92 2.11 -0.22
N GLU A 163 9.65 1.72 -0.23
CA GLU A 163 9.20 0.45 0.35
C GLU A 163 8.31 -0.31 -0.62
N LEU A 164 8.71 -1.54 -0.96
CA LEU A 164 7.96 -2.50 -1.73
C LEU A 164 7.70 -3.75 -0.89
N GLN A 165 6.44 -3.95 -0.51
CA GLN A 165 5.97 -5.10 0.26
C GLN A 165 5.09 -5.97 -0.62
N ALA A 166 5.53 -7.19 -0.91
CA ALA A 166 4.84 -8.16 -1.75
C ALA A 166 4.94 -9.58 -1.16
N ASN A 167 4.95 -9.67 0.18
CA ASN A 167 4.96 -10.94 0.89
C ASN A 167 3.71 -11.77 0.56
N GLU A 168 3.78 -13.09 0.74
CA GLU A 168 2.63 -13.99 0.61
C GLU A 168 1.91 -13.81 -0.74
N ASN A 169 2.64 -14.05 -1.82
CA ASN A 169 2.16 -14.06 -3.19
C ASN A 169 2.69 -15.34 -3.92
N GLU A 170 2.52 -15.39 -5.23
CA GLU A 170 3.00 -16.48 -6.09
C GLU A 170 4.11 -16.00 -7.03
N ILE A 171 4.85 -14.94 -6.65
CA ILE A 171 5.85 -14.28 -7.50
C ILE A 171 7.03 -15.23 -7.72
N ASP A 172 7.33 -15.54 -8.98
CA ASP A 172 8.42 -16.42 -9.38
C ASP A 172 9.66 -15.64 -9.86
N GLU A 173 9.48 -14.42 -10.36
CA GLU A 173 10.55 -13.60 -10.89
C GLU A 173 10.38 -12.12 -10.51
N ILE A 174 11.49 -11.47 -10.19
CA ILE A 174 11.56 -10.02 -9.94
C ILE A 174 11.97 -9.36 -11.26
N PRO A 175 11.19 -8.39 -11.79
CA PRO A 175 11.53 -7.73 -13.04
C PRO A 175 12.85 -6.96 -12.93
N ALA A 176 13.66 -6.98 -14.01
CA ALA A 176 14.97 -6.33 -14.02
C ALA A 176 14.86 -4.81 -13.79
N SER A 177 13.75 -4.21 -14.14
CA SER A 177 13.45 -2.79 -13.93
C SER A 177 13.45 -2.35 -12.46
N VAL A 178 13.28 -3.27 -11.51
CA VAL A 178 13.39 -2.96 -10.06
C VAL A 178 14.76 -2.37 -9.74
N CYS A 179 15.80 -2.70 -10.51
CA CYS A 179 17.14 -2.11 -10.37
C CYS A 179 17.15 -0.57 -10.59
N ASN A 180 16.13 0.00 -11.24
CA ASN A 180 16.01 1.45 -11.44
C ASN A 180 15.55 2.21 -10.19
N LEU A 181 15.11 1.49 -9.15
CA LEU A 181 14.56 2.08 -7.93
C LEU A 181 15.70 2.47 -6.96
N ILE A 182 16.42 3.52 -7.30
CA ILE A 182 17.61 3.98 -6.56
C ILE A 182 17.31 4.43 -5.12
N HIS A 183 16.04 4.77 -4.83
CA HIS A 183 15.55 5.18 -3.50
C HIS A 183 14.98 4.01 -2.69
N LEU A 184 14.87 2.82 -3.27
CA LEU A 184 14.32 1.65 -2.59
C LEU A 184 15.16 1.29 -1.36
N LYS A 185 14.56 1.33 -0.19
CA LYS A 185 15.17 1.03 1.13
C LYS A 185 14.84 -0.37 1.61
N SER A 186 13.62 -0.85 1.30
CA SER A 186 13.10 -2.14 1.74
C SER A 186 12.37 -2.87 0.62
N LEU A 187 12.72 -4.15 0.42
CA LEU A 187 12.09 -5.08 -0.50
C LEU A 187 11.69 -6.33 0.26
N CYS A 188 10.39 -6.53 0.46
CA CYS A 188 9.84 -7.66 1.21
C CYS A 188 9.08 -8.60 0.28
N LEU A 189 9.56 -9.84 0.14
CA LEU A 189 9.06 -10.87 -0.76
C LEU A 189 8.93 -12.23 -0.07
N ASN A 190 8.77 -12.27 1.25
CA ASN A 190 8.63 -13.52 2.00
C ASN A 190 7.45 -14.35 1.47
N SER A 191 7.59 -15.68 1.53
CA SER A 191 6.53 -16.61 1.12
C SER A 191 6.07 -16.36 -0.32
N ASN A 192 6.99 -16.49 -1.25
CA ASN A 192 6.79 -16.43 -2.70
C ASN A 192 7.49 -17.61 -3.39
N ASN A 193 7.59 -17.59 -4.71
CA ASN A 193 8.24 -18.62 -5.51
C ASN A 193 9.55 -18.11 -6.17
N VAL A 194 10.14 -17.04 -5.62
CA VAL A 194 11.31 -16.38 -6.21
C VAL A 194 12.52 -17.32 -6.27
N GLN A 195 12.99 -17.59 -7.50
CA GLN A 195 14.13 -18.44 -7.75
C GLN A 195 15.40 -17.64 -8.00
N LYS A 196 15.28 -16.44 -8.55
CA LYS A 196 16.40 -15.58 -8.94
C LYS A 196 16.09 -14.12 -8.65
N ILE A 197 17.13 -13.37 -8.35
CA ILE A 197 17.10 -11.92 -8.19
C ILE A 197 17.90 -11.31 -9.35
N PRO A 198 17.49 -10.14 -9.89
CA PRO A 198 18.28 -9.43 -10.90
C PRO A 198 19.71 -9.19 -10.41
N THR A 199 20.71 -9.60 -11.19
CA THR A 199 22.12 -9.62 -10.78
C THR A 199 22.66 -8.26 -10.32
N ASN A 200 22.11 -7.18 -10.85
CA ASN A 200 22.53 -5.81 -10.54
C ASN A 200 21.73 -5.16 -9.39
N LEU A 201 20.77 -5.88 -8.77
CA LEU A 201 19.88 -5.28 -7.77
C LEU A 201 20.65 -4.61 -6.63
N LEU A 202 21.60 -5.31 -6.02
CA LEU A 202 22.35 -4.80 -4.86
C LEU A 202 23.30 -3.66 -5.21
N LYS A 203 23.76 -3.61 -6.45
CA LYS A 203 24.64 -2.58 -7.00
C LYS A 203 23.89 -1.30 -7.33
N GLU A 204 22.75 -1.42 -8.03
CA GLU A 204 22.01 -0.28 -8.55
C GLU A 204 21.08 0.33 -7.50
N CYS A 205 20.40 -0.50 -6.68
CA CYS A 205 19.54 -0.01 -5.59
C CYS A 205 20.39 0.46 -4.39
N ARG A 206 21.05 1.60 -4.54
CA ARG A 206 22.04 2.11 -3.58
C ARG A 206 21.49 2.47 -2.21
N SER A 207 20.18 2.67 -2.09
CA SER A 207 19.51 2.94 -0.82
C SER A 207 19.02 1.68 -0.09
N LEU A 208 19.14 0.50 -0.74
CA LEU A 208 18.59 -0.74 -0.23
C LEU A 208 19.32 -1.19 1.05
N GLN A 209 18.57 -1.39 2.11
CA GLN A 209 19.05 -1.73 3.46
C GLN A 209 18.35 -2.95 4.04
N ASN A 210 17.23 -3.36 3.43
CA ASN A 210 16.45 -4.49 3.86
C ASN A 210 15.95 -5.29 2.66
N ILE A 211 16.21 -6.60 2.64
CA ILE A 211 15.62 -7.58 1.73
C ILE A 211 15.13 -8.74 2.57
N SER A 212 13.87 -9.11 2.41
CA SER A 212 13.28 -10.26 3.07
C SER A 212 12.80 -11.25 2.01
N LEU A 213 13.34 -12.47 2.04
CA LEU A 213 13.12 -13.54 1.06
C LEU A 213 12.82 -14.89 1.70
N HIS A 214 12.40 -14.91 2.97
CA HIS A 214 12.03 -16.15 3.67
C HIS A 214 11.00 -16.95 2.87
N SER A 215 11.11 -18.26 2.97
CA SER A 215 10.17 -19.17 2.31
C SER A 215 10.09 -18.94 0.81
N ASN A 216 11.25 -18.76 0.15
CA ASN A 216 11.44 -18.75 -1.29
C ASN A 216 12.42 -19.84 -1.71
N PRO A 217 12.36 -20.32 -2.95
CA PRO A 217 13.32 -21.34 -3.45
C PRO A 217 14.73 -20.84 -3.68
N ILE A 218 14.99 -19.53 -3.60
CA ILE A 218 16.30 -18.93 -3.85
C ILE A 218 17.35 -19.45 -2.86
N LEU A 219 18.58 -19.72 -3.34
CA LEU A 219 19.70 -20.17 -2.51
C LEU A 219 20.48 -18.98 -1.95
N MET A 220 20.76 -19.00 -0.62
CA MET A 220 21.55 -17.97 0.06
C MET A 220 22.93 -17.77 -0.58
N GLU A 221 23.56 -18.84 -1.02
CA GLU A 221 24.87 -18.78 -1.66
C GLU A 221 24.86 -17.91 -2.93
N GLN A 222 23.80 -18.00 -3.73
CA GLN A 222 23.63 -17.16 -4.92
C GLN A 222 23.49 -15.69 -4.56
N PHE A 223 22.72 -15.40 -3.51
CA PHE A 223 22.55 -14.03 -3.02
C PHE A 223 23.85 -13.43 -2.52
N GLN A 224 24.64 -14.19 -1.75
CA GLN A 224 25.93 -13.74 -1.22
C GLN A 224 26.99 -13.51 -2.31
N GLN A 225 26.87 -14.19 -3.45
CA GLN A 225 27.78 -14.03 -4.60
C GLN A 225 27.41 -12.87 -5.52
N MET A 226 26.29 -12.18 -5.26
CA MET A 226 25.85 -11.06 -6.11
C MET A 226 26.81 -9.87 -6.02
N GLU A 227 27.00 -9.20 -7.16
CA GLU A 227 27.75 -7.93 -7.20
C GLU A 227 27.06 -6.88 -6.31
N GLY A 228 27.83 -6.22 -5.43
CA GLY A 228 27.31 -5.23 -4.49
C GLY A 228 26.83 -5.81 -3.15
N PHE A 229 26.97 -7.12 -2.91
CA PHE A 229 26.57 -7.73 -1.63
C PHE A 229 27.30 -7.11 -0.43
N GLN A 230 28.61 -6.89 -0.53
CA GLN A 230 29.40 -6.28 0.57
C GLN A 230 28.93 -4.86 0.89
N ASP A 231 28.62 -4.07 -0.13
CA ASP A 231 28.10 -2.71 0.05
C ASP A 231 26.70 -2.72 0.67
N PHE A 232 25.85 -3.67 0.28
CA PHE A 232 24.56 -3.89 0.88
C PHE A 232 24.69 -4.23 2.37
N GLU A 233 25.53 -5.18 2.74
CA GLU A 233 25.80 -5.55 4.14
C GLU A 233 26.33 -4.36 4.96
N ALA A 234 27.21 -3.54 4.38
CA ALA A 234 27.68 -2.33 5.04
C ALA A 234 26.56 -1.32 5.31
N ARG A 235 25.63 -1.13 4.35
CA ARG A 235 24.44 -0.26 4.54
C ARG A 235 23.51 -0.80 5.60
N ARG A 236 23.28 -2.12 5.60
CA ARG A 236 22.47 -2.83 6.59
C ARG A 236 23.04 -2.64 8.00
N LYS A 237 24.33 -2.94 8.19
CA LYS A 237 25.02 -2.78 9.46
C LYS A 237 24.92 -1.34 9.99
N LYS A 238 25.16 -0.34 9.14
CA LYS A 238 25.06 1.08 9.51
C LYS A 238 23.66 1.46 9.98
N LYS A 239 22.59 0.85 9.43
CA LYS A 239 21.22 1.04 9.88
C LYS A 239 21.04 0.53 11.31
N PHE A 240 21.51 -0.69 11.61
CA PHE A 240 21.39 -1.30 12.94
C PHE A 240 22.22 -0.54 13.99
N ASP A 241 23.45 -0.16 13.68
CA ASP A 241 24.29 0.63 14.59
C ASP A 241 23.59 1.93 14.99
N LYS A 242 22.99 2.66 14.04
CA LYS A 242 22.21 3.89 14.33
C LYS A 242 20.97 3.61 15.19
N GLN A 243 20.30 2.49 15.04
CA GLN A 243 19.15 2.11 15.86
C GLN A 243 19.57 1.80 17.30
N ILE A 244 20.70 1.12 17.49
CA ILE A 244 21.29 0.85 18.81
C ILE A 244 21.69 2.16 19.50
N ASP A 245 22.39 3.03 18.79
CA ASP A 245 22.86 4.33 19.31
C ASP A 245 21.70 5.27 19.71
N SER A 246 20.55 5.16 19.03
CA SER A 246 19.37 5.97 19.33
C SER A 246 18.56 5.49 20.54
N ASN A 247 18.99 4.44 21.27
CA ASN A 247 18.26 3.83 22.40
C ASN A 247 16.82 3.40 22.06
N VAL A 248 16.51 3.18 20.80
CA VAL A 248 15.22 2.63 20.40
C VAL A 248 15.23 1.15 20.81
N MET A 249 14.35 0.76 21.73
CA MET A 249 14.15 -0.64 22.08
C MET A 249 13.71 -1.39 20.80
N ILE A 250 14.68 -2.08 20.20
CA ILE A 250 14.41 -2.97 19.08
C ILE A 250 13.74 -4.21 19.66
N SER A 251 12.50 -4.46 19.31
CA SER A 251 11.89 -5.76 19.59
C SER A 251 12.76 -6.84 18.92
N SER A 252 12.93 -7.99 19.57
CA SER A 252 13.77 -9.10 19.07
C SER A 252 13.43 -9.57 17.64
N LYS A 253 12.29 -9.21 17.10
CA LYS A 253 11.89 -9.40 15.71
C LYS A 253 12.59 -8.47 14.70
N GLY A 254 13.12 -7.33 15.11
CA GLY A 254 13.75 -6.36 14.21
C GLY A 254 15.24 -6.60 13.94
N LEU A 255 15.88 -7.51 14.66
CA LEU A 255 17.32 -7.81 14.47
C LEU A 255 17.57 -8.81 13.33
N ASP A 256 16.59 -9.66 13.02
CA ASP A 256 16.70 -10.69 11.98
C ASP A 256 16.15 -10.27 10.61
N GLU A 257 15.57 -9.08 10.49
CA GLU A 257 14.90 -8.61 9.25
C GLU A 257 15.84 -8.10 8.17
N GLY A 258 17.12 -8.38 8.25
CA GLY A 258 18.08 -7.83 7.27
C GLY A 258 18.30 -8.65 6.03
N VAL A 259 18.46 -9.95 6.14
CA VAL A 259 18.47 -10.95 5.07
C VAL A 259 17.90 -12.22 5.64
N ASP A 260 16.65 -12.42 5.39
CA ASP A 260 15.95 -13.65 5.71
C ASP A 260 15.68 -14.39 4.40
N LEU A 261 16.46 -15.45 4.17
CA LEU A 261 16.32 -16.40 3.07
C LEU A 261 15.75 -17.71 3.58
#